data_11b3423446c569007488f1c84e60ab19
#
_entry.id   11b3423446c569007488f1c84e60ab19
#
_cell.length_a   1.000
_cell.length_b   1.000
_cell.length_c   1.000
_cell.angle_alpha   90.00
_cell.angle_beta   90.00
_cell.angle_gamma   90.00
#
_symmetry.space_group_name_H-M   'P 1'
#
loop_
_entity.id
_entity.type
_entity.pdbx_description
1 polymer ?
#
loop_
_entity_poly.entity_id
_entity_poly.type
_entity_poly.pdbx_seq_one_letter_code
_entity_poly.pdbx_strand_id
1 'polypeptide(L)'
;MSEEADLIARSGGGDLDAYDRLVGLYQDRVYQVAYRITGNREDAWDAAQETFLNAFRSLPRFRGASAFSTWVYRIATNAALDLIRRRPPQPPVSLEDVAVSAGDDPAETATRSELQQRLHHAITSLPADQRVVVVLRDVQGLSYEEITAVLRIPPGTVRSRLSRGRESLRRQLADLAPAAGV
;
A
#
# COMPACT_ATOMS: atom_id res chain seq x y z
N MET A 1 -4.86 22.84 -16.77
CA MET A 1 -5.27 21.56 -16.12
C MET A 1 -4.04 20.65 -16.13
N SER A 2 -3.80 19.89 -15.06
CA SER A 2 -2.72 18.89 -15.07
C SER A 2 -3.08 17.75 -16.02
N GLU A 3 -2.07 17.06 -16.59
CA GLU A 3 -2.29 15.88 -17.45
C GLU A 3 -3.17 14.83 -16.74
N GLU A 4 -2.93 14.62 -15.46
CA GLU A 4 -3.73 13.71 -14.63
C GLU A 4 -5.21 14.11 -14.58
N ALA A 5 -5.52 15.40 -14.40
CA ALA A 5 -6.90 15.89 -14.36
C ALA A 5 -7.63 15.68 -15.70
N ASP A 6 -6.92 15.84 -16.83
CA ASP A 6 -7.46 15.55 -18.16
C ASP A 6 -7.75 14.04 -18.31
N LEU A 7 -6.81 13.18 -17.92
CA LEU A 7 -7.00 11.73 -17.96
C LEU A 7 -8.19 11.29 -17.11
N ILE A 8 -8.35 11.84 -15.90
CA ILE A 8 -9.48 11.52 -15.02
C ILE A 8 -10.81 11.92 -15.67
N ALA A 9 -10.89 13.13 -16.24
CA ALA A 9 -12.10 13.63 -16.87
C ALA A 9 -12.50 12.78 -18.10
N ARG A 10 -11.56 12.48 -18.97
CA ARG A 10 -11.78 11.65 -20.16
C ARG A 10 -12.17 10.22 -19.81
N SER A 11 -11.45 9.62 -18.86
CA SER A 11 -11.77 8.28 -18.37
C SER A 11 -13.15 8.20 -17.74
N GLY A 12 -13.57 9.25 -16.99
CA GLY A 12 -14.91 9.37 -16.44
C GLY A 12 -15.99 9.47 -17.52
N GLY A 13 -15.63 9.97 -18.71
CA GLY A 13 -16.46 9.99 -19.92
C GLY A 13 -16.46 8.69 -20.74
N GLY A 14 -15.74 7.67 -20.30
CA GLY A 14 -15.69 6.35 -20.96
C GLY A 14 -14.51 6.16 -21.94
N ASP A 15 -13.55 7.08 -21.98
CA ASP A 15 -12.33 6.94 -22.80
C ASP A 15 -11.40 5.89 -22.18
N LEU A 16 -11.32 4.70 -22.82
CA LEU A 16 -10.51 3.58 -22.35
C LEU A 16 -9.01 3.84 -22.48
N ASP A 17 -8.58 4.55 -23.50
CA ASP A 17 -7.15 4.86 -23.70
C ASP A 17 -6.67 5.82 -22.59
N ALA A 18 -7.50 6.79 -22.22
CA ALA A 18 -7.22 7.67 -21.09
C ALA A 18 -7.19 6.88 -19.76
N TYR A 19 -8.08 5.91 -19.60
CA TYR A 19 -8.09 5.06 -18.41
C TYR A 19 -6.85 4.16 -18.33
N ASP A 20 -6.41 3.55 -19.42
CA ASP A 20 -5.19 2.74 -19.48
C ASP A 20 -3.96 3.56 -19.08
N ARG A 21 -3.86 4.80 -19.56
CA ARG A 21 -2.79 5.71 -19.14
C ARG A 21 -2.88 6.05 -17.64
N LEU A 22 -4.07 6.26 -17.12
CA LEU A 22 -4.30 6.52 -15.70
C LEU A 22 -3.91 5.29 -14.85
N VAL A 23 -4.25 4.07 -15.29
CA VAL A 23 -3.79 2.83 -14.66
C VAL A 23 -2.27 2.76 -14.64
N GLY A 24 -1.60 3.04 -15.76
CA GLY A 24 -0.14 3.06 -15.85
C GLY A 24 0.54 3.98 -14.84
N LEU A 25 -0.08 5.12 -14.50
CA LEU A 25 0.44 6.05 -13.49
C LEU A 25 0.35 5.52 -12.05
N TYR A 26 -0.58 4.60 -11.78
CA TYR A 26 -0.90 4.19 -10.41
C TYR A 26 -0.68 2.71 -10.12
N GLN A 27 -0.52 1.84 -11.13
CA GLN A 27 -0.47 0.38 -10.96
C GLN A 27 0.60 -0.08 -9.96
N ASP A 28 1.82 0.47 -10.06
CA ASP A 28 2.92 0.08 -9.17
C ASP A 28 2.65 0.47 -7.72
N ARG A 29 2.11 1.67 -7.51
CA ARG A 29 1.77 2.17 -6.17
C ARG A 29 0.61 1.40 -5.56
N VAL A 30 -0.43 1.10 -6.35
CA VAL A 30 -1.58 0.29 -5.93
C VAL A 30 -1.12 -1.12 -5.57
N TYR A 31 -0.30 -1.75 -6.42
CA TYR A 31 0.29 -3.05 -6.13
C TYR A 31 1.13 -3.03 -4.85
N GLN A 32 1.97 -2.02 -4.65
CA GLN A 32 2.79 -1.89 -3.44
C GLN A 32 1.93 -1.74 -2.17
N VAL A 33 0.86 -0.96 -2.22
CA VAL A 33 -0.11 -0.86 -1.11
C VAL A 33 -0.71 -2.23 -0.82
N ALA A 34 -1.24 -2.89 -1.85
CA ALA A 34 -1.85 -4.20 -1.72
C ALA A 34 -0.86 -5.24 -1.17
N TYR A 35 0.35 -5.30 -1.72
CA TYR A 35 1.39 -6.23 -1.30
C TYR A 35 1.80 -6.07 0.18
N ARG A 36 1.99 -4.83 0.63
CA ARG A 36 2.32 -4.57 2.04
C ARG A 36 1.16 -4.86 2.99
N ILE A 37 -0.07 -4.75 2.53
CA ILE A 37 -1.25 -5.06 3.34
C ILE A 37 -1.52 -6.58 3.35
N THR A 38 -1.51 -7.25 2.21
CA THR A 38 -1.83 -8.68 2.10
C THR A 38 -0.67 -9.59 2.53
N GLY A 39 0.56 -9.19 2.28
CA GLY A 39 1.77 -9.92 2.64
C GLY A 39 2.24 -10.92 1.60
N ASN A 40 1.52 -11.14 0.51
CA ASN A 40 1.91 -12.06 -0.56
C ASN A 40 1.56 -11.50 -1.95
N ARG A 41 2.23 -12.03 -2.97
CA ARG A 41 2.14 -11.53 -4.35
C ARG A 41 0.80 -11.82 -5.02
N GLU A 42 0.27 -13.01 -4.81
CA GLU A 42 -0.98 -13.46 -5.43
C GLU A 42 -2.13 -12.56 -5.00
N ASP A 43 -2.33 -12.40 -3.69
CA ASP A 43 -3.35 -11.50 -3.14
C ASP A 43 -3.12 -10.04 -3.53
N ALA A 44 -1.87 -9.62 -3.63
CA ALA A 44 -1.55 -8.25 -4.05
C ALA A 44 -1.99 -7.99 -5.50
N TRP A 45 -1.76 -8.95 -6.39
CA TRP A 45 -2.23 -8.88 -7.77
C TRP A 45 -3.75 -8.89 -7.85
N ASP A 46 -4.41 -9.79 -7.13
CA ASP A 46 -5.87 -9.86 -7.08
C ASP A 46 -6.48 -8.56 -6.55
N ALA A 47 -5.92 -8.02 -5.46
CA ALA A 47 -6.36 -6.75 -4.90
C ALA A 47 -6.14 -5.58 -5.87
N ALA A 48 -5.01 -5.56 -6.59
CA ALA A 48 -4.71 -4.52 -7.57
C ALA A 48 -5.68 -4.59 -8.77
N GLN A 49 -5.94 -5.76 -9.30
CA GLN A 49 -6.92 -5.96 -10.38
C GLN A 49 -8.32 -5.53 -9.93
N GLU A 50 -8.78 -6.00 -8.77
CA GLU A 50 -10.08 -5.60 -8.23
C GLU A 50 -10.16 -4.10 -8.01
N THR A 51 -9.06 -3.48 -7.57
CA THR A 51 -8.97 -2.02 -7.40
C THR A 51 -9.27 -1.29 -8.69
N PHE A 52 -8.60 -1.63 -9.79
CA PHE A 52 -8.80 -0.94 -11.05
C PHE A 52 -10.16 -1.23 -11.69
N LEU A 53 -10.68 -2.44 -11.55
CA LEU A 53 -12.05 -2.75 -11.97
C LEU A 53 -13.08 -1.90 -11.22
N ASN A 54 -12.93 -1.77 -9.90
CA ASN A 54 -13.84 -0.96 -9.08
C ASN A 54 -13.62 0.53 -9.30
N ALA A 55 -12.38 0.97 -9.53
CA ALA A 55 -12.07 2.34 -9.91
C ALA A 55 -12.75 2.71 -11.22
N PHE A 56 -12.62 1.89 -12.27
CA PHE A 56 -13.28 2.14 -13.56
C PHE A 56 -14.79 2.30 -13.42
N ARG A 57 -15.45 1.38 -12.70
CA ARG A 57 -16.91 1.41 -12.49
C ARG A 57 -17.39 2.62 -11.70
N SER A 58 -16.55 3.13 -10.80
CA SER A 58 -16.92 4.24 -9.91
C SER A 58 -16.37 5.60 -10.33
N LEU A 59 -15.47 5.63 -11.33
CA LEU A 59 -14.84 6.85 -11.85
C LEU A 59 -15.86 7.92 -12.35
N PRO A 60 -16.97 7.58 -13.01
CA PRO A 60 -17.99 8.57 -13.38
C PRO A 60 -18.60 9.32 -12.19
N ARG A 61 -18.46 8.77 -10.97
CA ARG A 61 -18.95 9.39 -9.72
C ARG A 61 -17.84 10.08 -8.93
N PHE A 62 -16.60 10.04 -9.41
CA PHE A 62 -15.48 10.74 -8.77
C PHE A 62 -15.63 12.25 -8.97
N ARG A 63 -15.85 12.98 -7.87
CA ARG A 63 -16.14 14.43 -7.90
C ARG A 63 -14.92 15.30 -7.53
N GLY A 64 -13.73 14.71 -7.41
CA GLY A 64 -12.52 15.47 -7.02
C GLY A 64 -12.53 16.02 -5.58
N ALA A 65 -13.37 15.46 -4.69
CA ALA A 65 -13.41 15.86 -3.28
C ALA A 65 -12.13 15.49 -2.49
N SER A 66 -11.27 14.67 -3.08
CA SER A 66 -9.92 14.32 -2.60
C SER A 66 -8.99 14.19 -3.80
N ALA A 67 -7.67 14.12 -3.57
CA ALA A 67 -6.74 13.72 -4.61
C ALA A 67 -7.15 12.34 -5.18
N PHE A 68 -6.91 12.13 -6.46
CA PHE A 68 -7.21 10.83 -7.11
C PHE A 68 -6.42 9.69 -6.46
N SER A 69 -5.16 9.94 -6.09
CA SER A 69 -4.33 9.00 -5.34
C SER A 69 -5.00 8.53 -4.04
N THR A 70 -5.51 9.45 -3.23
CA THR A 70 -6.23 9.14 -1.98
C THR A 70 -7.48 8.29 -2.26
N TRP A 71 -8.19 8.60 -3.33
CA TRP A 71 -9.40 7.88 -3.72
C TRP A 71 -9.09 6.46 -4.19
N VAL A 72 -8.07 6.26 -5.05
CA VAL A 72 -7.68 4.93 -5.52
C VAL A 72 -7.07 4.08 -4.40
N TYR A 73 -6.29 4.68 -3.49
CA TYR A 73 -5.76 3.96 -2.32
C TYR A 73 -6.85 3.50 -1.36
N ARG A 74 -7.96 4.22 -1.25
CA ARG A 74 -9.13 3.75 -0.50
C ARG A 74 -9.70 2.47 -1.12
N ILE A 75 -9.82 2.41 -2.43
CA ILE A 75 -10.31 1.21 -3.13
C ILE A 75 -9.33 0.05 -2.92
N ALA A 76 -8.03 0.29 -3.12
CA ALA A 76 -6.97 -0.71 -2.95
C ALA A 76 -6.90 -1.27 -1.52
N THR A 77 -6.99 -0.39 -0.54
CA THR A 77 -6.98 -0.78 0.88
C THR A 77 -8.18 -1.66 1.22
N ASN A 78 -9.37 -1.32 0.72
CA ASN A 78 -10.58 -2.12 0.95
C ASN A 78 -10.46 -3.49 0.28
N ALA A 79 -10.02 -3.56 -0.98
CA ALA A 79 -9.81 -4.82 -1.68
C ALA A 79 -8.81 -5.73 -0.94
N ALA A 80 -7.66 -5.17 -0.52
CA ALA A 80 -6.65 -5.91 0.23
C ALA A 80 -7.15 -6.40 1.60
N LEU A 81 -7.87 -5.57 2.34
CA LEU A 81 -8.45 -5.94 3.64
C LEU A 81 -9.53 -7.00 3.50
N ASP A 82 -10.34 -6.95 2.44
CA ASP A 82 -11.38 -7.95 2.19
C ASP A 82 -10.77 -9.31 1.86
N LEU A 83 -9.66 -9.37 1.12
CA LEU A 83 -8.92 -10.61 0.89
C LEU A 83 -8.39 -11.21 2.19
N ILE A 84 -7.76 -10.38 3.05
CA ILE A 84 -7.27 -10.85 4.37
C ILE A 84 -8.42 -11.42 5.23
N ARG A 85 -9.58 -10.77 5.23
CA ARG A 85 -10.74 -11.21 6.02
C ARG A 85 -11.34 -12.52 5.54
N ARG A 86 -11.24 -12.80 4.24
CA ARG A 86 -11.76 -14.04 3.63
C ARG A 86 -10.83 -15.23 3.83
N ARG A 87 -9.55 -15.00 4.08
CA ARG A 87 -8.58 -16.09 4.32
C ARG A 87 -8.62 -16.57 5.77
N PRO A 88 -8.54 -17.88 5.99
CA PRO A 88 -8.24 -18.40 7.33
C PRO A 88 -6.85 -17.88 7.76
N PRO A 89 -6.60 -17.75 9.09
CA PRO A 89 -5.30 -17.32 9.60
C PRO A 89 -4.19 -18.20 9.03
N GLN A 90 -3.31 -17.62 8.21
CA GLN A 90 -2.13 -18.32 7.71
C GLN A 90 -0.93 -17.98 8.58
N PRO A 91 -0.01 -18.94 8.80
CA PRO A 91 1.28 -18.63 9.39
C PRO A 91 2.05 -17.64 8.51
N PRO A 92 2.99 -16.87 9.08
CA PRO A 92 3.80 -15.92 8.32
C PRO A 92 4.44 -16.59 7.10
N VAL A 93 4.30 -15.96 5.93
CA VAL A 93 4.84 -16.47 4.67
C VAL A 93 6.37 -16.53 4.75
N SER A 94 6.94 -17.63 4.28
CA SER A 94 8.40 -17.83 4.24
C SER A 94 9.10 -16.84 3.30
N LEU A 95 10.36 -16.56 3.60
CA LEU A 95 11.25 -15.53 3.05
C LEU A 95 11.58 -15.62 1.54
N GLU A 96 10.98 -16.56 0.79
CA GLU A 96 11.45 -16.90 -0.57
C GLU A 96 10.91 -16.00 -1.69
N ASP A 97 9.99 -15.07 -1.42
CA ASP A 97 9.21 -14.39 -2.47
C ASP A 97 9.62 -12.94 -2.80
N VAL A 98 10.78 -12.46 -2.37
CA VAL A 98 11.20 -11.09 -2.71
C VAL A 98 12.16 -11.10 -3.90
N ALA A 99 11.63 -10.98 -5.12
CA ALA A 99 12.45 -10.70 -6.29
C ALA A 99 12.86 -9.22 -6.32
N VAL A 100 14.16 -8.97 -6.27
CA VAL A 100 14.78 -7.66 -6.41
C VAL A 100 14.98 -7.36 -7.89
N SER A 101 14.59 -6.17 -8.34
CA SER A 101 15.00 -5.65 -9.65
C SER A 101 16.51 -5.51 -9.69
N ALA A 102 17.13 -6.10 -10.70
CA ALA A 102 18.58 -6.12 -10.89
C ALA A 102 19.11 -4.72 -11.26
N GLY A 103 20.16 -4.30 -10.60
CA GLY A 103 21.03 -3.20 -10.95
C GLY A 103 21.80 -2.74 -9.71
N ASP A 104 23.06 -3.15 -9.61
CA ASP A 104 24.12 -2.68 -8.75
C ASP A 104 24.88 -3.83 -8.06
N ASP A 105 26.06 -3.59 -7.52
CA ASP A 105 26.99 -4.56 -6.89
C ASP A 105 26.28 -5.71 -6.17
N PRO A 106 26.61 -6.98 -6.46
CA PRO A 106 25.97 -8.16 -5.87
C PRO A 106 25.94 -8.18 -4.34
N ALA A 107 26.96 -7.63 -3.68
CA ALA A 107 27.03 -7.59 -2.22
C ALA A 107 26.10 -6.52 -1.62
N GLU A 108 26.03 -5.34 -2.21
CA GLU A 108 25.08 -4.27 -1.81
C GLU A 108 23.63 -4.68 -2.10
N THR A 109 23.42 -5.34 -3.23
CA THR A 109 22.11 -5.85 -3.65
C THR A 109 21.62 -6.93 -2.69
N ALA A 110 22.47 -7.84 -2.23
CA ALA A 110 22.11 -8.88 -1.27
C ALA A 110 21.72 -8.27 0.10
N THR A 111 22.52 -7.34 0.63
CA THR A 111 22.24 -6.66 1.91
C THR A 111 20.95 -5.84 1.84
N ARG A 112 20.73 -5.15 0.73
CA ARG A 112 19.50 -4.36 0.50
C ARG A 112 18.28 -5.25 0.39
N SER A 113 18.42 -6.41 -0.26
CA SER A 113 17.35 -7.42 -0.39
C SER A 113 16.98 -7.98 0.98
N GLU A 114 17.95 -8.35 1.81
CA GLU A 114 17.70 -8.85 3.16
C GLU A 114 16.98 -7.82 4.03
N LEU A 115 17.41 -6.56 4.00
CA LEU A 115 16.75 -5.48 4.73
C LEU A 115 15.31 -5.30 4.28
N GLN A 116 15.04 -5.33 2.97
CA GLN A 116 13.69 -5.23 2.43
C GLN A 116 12.80 -6.39 2.85
N GLN A 117 13.34 -7.62 2.86
CA GLN A 117 12.63 -8.80 3.32
C GLN A 117 12.28 -8.71 4.80
N ARG A 118 13.24 -8.32 5.64
CA ARG A 118 13.00 -8.12 7.08
C ARG A 118 11.97 -7.05 7.37
N LEU A 119 12.03 -5.92 6.64
CA LEU A 119 11.03 -4.86 6.75
C LEU A 119 9.63 -5.34 6.31
N HIS A 120 9.56 -6.07 5.19
CA HIS A 120 8.31 -6.66 4.71
C HIS A 120 7.72 -7.61 5.75
N HIS A 121 8.53 -8.53 6.28
CA HIS A 121 8.10 -9.46 7.33
C HIS A 121 7.60 -8.71 8.59
N ALA A 122 8.34 -7.70 9.04
CA ALA A 122 7.95 -6.91 10.20
C ALA A 122 6.60 -6.19 9.97
N ILE A 123 6.38 -5.62 8.78
CA ILE A 123 5.10 -4.96 8.43
C ILE A 123 3.97 -5.99 8.38
N THR A 124 4.17 -7.13 7.74
CA THR A 124 3.14 -8.15 7.56
C THR A 124 2.78 -8.90 8.86
N SER A 125 3.67 -8.90 9.84
CA SER A 125 3.40 -9.44 11.18
C SER A 125 2.54 -8.53 12.06
N LEU A 126 2.36 -7.25 11.68
CA LEU A 126 1.47 -6.36 12.41
C LEU A 126 0.02 -6.82 12.32
N PRO A 127 -0.82 -6.58 13.36
CA PRO A 127 -2.27 -6.67 13.23
C PRO A 127 -2.75 -5.83 12.04
N ALA A 128 -3.72 -6.36 11.28
CA ALA A 128 -4.16 -5.75 10.01
C ALA A 128 -4.58 -4.27 10.15
N ASP A 129 -5.20 -3.91 11.27
CA ASP A 129 -5.64 -2.55 11.56
C ASP A 129 -4.49 -1.56 11.86
N GLN A 130 -3.37 -2.04 12.39
CA GLN A 130 -2.15 -1.27 12.57
C GLN A 130 -1.33 -1.23 11.28
N ARG A 131 -1.22 -2.36 10.58
CA ARG A 131 -0.50 -2.50 9.31
C ARG A 131 -0.99 -1.50 8.28
N VAL A 132 -2.30 -1.42 8.07
CA VAL A 132 -2.87 -0.53 7.07
C VAL A 132 -2.58 0.94 7.35
N VAL A 133 -2.63 1.36 8.60
CA VAL A 133 -2.33 2.76 8.96
C VAL A 133 -0.85 3.08 8.77
N VAL A 134 0.04 2.15 9.13
CA VAL A 134 1.49 2.27 8.89
C VAL A 134 1.79 2.36 7.39
N VAL A 135 1.22 1.47 6.58
CA VAL A 135 1.43 1.47 5.12
C VAL A 135 0.96 2.79 4.51
N LEU A 136 -0.24 3.25 4.84
CA LEU A 136 -0.76 4.51 4.29
C LEU A 136 0.05 5.73 4.74
N ARG A 137 0.52 5.76 6.00
CA ARG A 137 1.29 6.90 6.53
C ARG A 137 2.75 6.87 6.14
N ASP A 138 3.44 5.78 6.44
CA ASP A 138 4.91 5.73 6.42
C ASP A 138 5.45 5.29 5.06
N VAL A 139 4.64 4.59 4.25
CA VAL A 139 5.03 4.16 2.90
C VAL A 139 4.44 5.06 1.83
N GLN A 140 3.16 5.42 1.94
CA GLN A 140 2.47 6.23 0.92
C GLN A 140 2.46 7.74 1.25
N GLY A 141 2.83 8.12 2.46
CA GLY A 141 2.96 9.52 2.87
C GLY A 141 1.63 10.26 3.10
N LEU A 142 0.50 9.55 3.22
CA LEU A 142 -0.80 10.19 3.42
C LEU A 142 -0.84 10.97 4.75
N SER A 143 -1.55 12.09 4.76
CA SER A 143 -1.85 12.84 5.97
C SER A 143 -2.82 12.08 6.90
N TYR A 144 -2.94 12.49 8.14
CA TYR A 144 -3.91 11.88 9.07
C TYR A 144 -5.35 12.05 8.57
N GLU A 145 -5.65 13.21 7.97
CA GLU A 145 -6.95 13.53 7.42
C GLU A 145 -7.28 12.60 6.23
N GLU A 146 -6.32 12.39 5.34
CA GLU A 146 -6.48 11.47 4.22
C GLU A 146 -6.67 10.02 4.69
N ILE A 147 -5.89 9.56 5.68
CA ILE A 147 -6.04 8.22 6.26
C ILE A 147 -7.42 8.07 6.92
N THR A 148 -7.89 9.10 7.64
CA THR A 148 -9.24 9.14 8.21
C THR A 148 -10.32 8.98 7.11
N ALA A 149 -10.14 9.68 5.99
CA ALA A 149 -11.05 9.59 4.85
C ALA A 149 -10.98 8.23 4.15
N VAL A 150 -9.77 7.65 4.00
CA VAL A 150 -9.55 6.33 3.40
C VAL A 150 -10.17 5.23 4.23
N LEU A 151 -9.89 5.20 5.53
CA LEU A 151 -10.29 4.11 6.44
C LEU A 151 -11.64 4.33 7.11
N ARG A 152 -12.19 5.54 7.04
CA ARG A 152 -13.43 5.97 7.73
C ARG A 152 -13.38 5.70 9.24
N ILE A 153 -12.26 6.02 9.87
CA ILE A 153 -12.03 5.90 11.30
C ILE A 153 -11.67 7.27 11.91
N PRO A 154 -11.95 7.51 13.20
CA PRO A 154 -11.60 8.77 13.85
C PRO A 154 -10.09 9.06 13.84
N PRO A 155 -9.66 10.35 13.81
CA PRO A 155 -8.25 10.73 13.83
C PRO A 155 -7.49 10.20 15.06
N GLY A 156 -8.15 10.11 16.21
CA GLY A 156 -7.59 9.52 17.42
C GLY A 156 -7.27 8.03 17.25
N THR A 157 -8.11 7.30 16.50
CA THR A 157 -7.88 5.89 16.18
C THR A 157 -6.72 5.74 15.21
N VAL A 158 -6.59 6.61 14.20
CA VAL A 158 -5.43 6.63 13.29
C VAL A 158 -4.14 6.80 14.12
N ARG A 159 -4.11 7.81 15.01
CA ARG A 159 -2.95 8.11 15.85
C ARG A 159 -2.57 6.94 16.76
N SER A 160 -3.52 6.33 17.43
CA SER A 160 -3.27 5.20 18.35
C SER A 160 -2.80 3.95 17.63
N ARG A 161 -3.39 3.61 16.47
CA ARG A 161 -2.95 2.48 15.63
C ARG A 161 -1.56 2.69 15.08
N LEU A 162 -1.27 3.90 14.59
CA LEU A 162 0.05 4.25 14.07
C LEU A 162 1.13 4.15 15.15
N SER A 163 0.86 4.67 16.35
CA SER A 163 1.78 4.61 17.48
C SER A 163 2.10 3.17 17.87
N ARG A 164 1.09 2.30 18.01
CA ARG A 164 1.28 0.87 18.34
C ARG A 164 2.01 0.13 17.23
N GLY A 165 1.65 0.37 15.96
CA GLY A 165 2.31 -0.24 14.82
C GLY A 165 3.78 0.12 14.74
N ARG A 166 4.13 1.40 14.88
CA ARG A 166 5.52 1.88 14.90
C ARG A 166 6.31 1.32 16.08
N GLU A 167 5.71 1.22 17.27
CA GLU A 167 6.34 0.64 18.43
C GLU A 167 6.64 -0.87 18.23
N SER A 168 5.71 -1.60 17.61
CA SER A 168 5.93 -2.99 17.26
C SER A 168 7.06 -3.14 16.23
N LEU A 169 7.08 -2.31 15.17
CA LEU A 169 8.14 -2.30 14.17
C LEU A 169 9.50 -1.97 14.79
N ARG A 170 9.57 -0.98 15.68
CA ARG A 170 10.82 -0.61 16.37
C ARG A 170 11.38 -1.78 17.15
N ARG A 171 10.54 -2.54 17.86
CA ARG A 171 10.99 -3.73 18.60
C ARG A 171 11.48 -4.85 17.69
N GLN A 172 10.81 -5.10 16.57
CA GLN A 172 11.16 -6.15 15.63
C GLN A 172 12.41 -5.83 14.80
N LEU A 173 12.71 -4.55 14.61
CA LEU A 173 13.84 -4.07 13.79
C LEU A 173 14.95 -3.45 14.64
N ALA A 174 14.93 -3.68 15.96
CA ALA A 174 15.88 -3.06 16.88
C ALA A 174 17.35 -3.41 16.57
N ASP A 175 17.61 -4.60 16.06
CA ASP A 175 18.91 -5.09 15.63
C ASP A 175 19.39 -4.51 14.29
N LEU A 176 18.52 -3.86 13.54
CA LEU A 176 18.83 -3.15 12.29
C LEU A 176 19.15 -1.66 12.52
N ALA A 177 18.83 -1.13 13.69
CA ALA A 177 19.23 0.22 14.02
C ALA A 177 20.76 0.27 14.08
N PRO A 178 21.45 1.17 13.32
CA PRO A 178 22.88 1.36 13.52
C PRO A 178 23.06 1.66 15.01
N ALA A 179 24.03 0.96 15.64
CA ALA A 179 24.40 1.23 17.02
C ALA A 179 24.61 2.75 17.13
N ALA A 180 23.74 3.42 17.90
CA ALA A 180 23.86 4.85 18.11
C ALA A 180 25.27 5.07 18.62
N GLY A 181 26.11 5.67 17.76
CA GLY A 181 27.53 5.93 18.10
C GLY A 181 27.61 6.70 19.40
N VAL A 182 28.41 6.18 20.29
CA VAL A 182 28.88 6.85 21.49
C VAL A 182 29.73 8.03 21.07
#